data_5ad1ad2d94914d1249a80c03c65ff86e
#
_entry.id   5ad1ad2d94914d1249a80c03c65ff86e
#
_cell.length_a   1.000
_cell.length_b   1.000
_cell.length_c   1.000
_cell.angle_alpha   90.00
_cell.angle_beta   90.00
_cell.angle_gamma   90.00
#
_symmetry.space_group_name_H-M   'P 1'
#
loop_
_entity.id
_entity.type
_entity.pdbx_description
1 polymer ?
#
loop_
_entity_poly.entity_id
_entity_poly.type
_entity_poly.pdbx_seq_one_letter_code
_entity_poly.pdbx_strand_id
1 'polypeptide(L)'
;EIVHIENTVHSCMDCGYCKKQSQPRCAYDGDSLNKLLARIDEFDALIIGSPVHYASASGAVTAFCDRLFYAAAAHLAFKPGAAIASARRAGTTATLDQLNKYFTINQMPIVSSVYWNMVHGNTPDEVLQDEEGLQIMRTLGRNLAWLLHSIEAGRQAGIERPAAEPRRNTNFI
;
A
#
# COMPACT_ATOMS: atom_id res chain seq x y z
N GLU A 1 -3.69 6.78 11.22
CA GLU A 1 -4.20 7.89 10.37
C GLU A 1 -4.85 7.32 9.11
N ILE A 2 -5.93 7.92 8.63
CA ILE A 2 -6.58 7.59 7.35
C ILE A 2 -6.34 8.76 6.39
N VAL A 3 -5.77 8.46 5.23
CA VAL A 3 -5.60 9.40 4.13
C VAL A 3 -6.63 9.06 3.06
N HIS A 4 -7.55 9.97 2.81
CA HIS A 4 -8.54 9.82 1.75
C HIS A 4 -7.94 10.28 0.42
N ILE A 5 -8.03 9.44 -0.61
CA ILE A 5 -7.59 9.78 -1.95
C ILE A 5 -8.72 10.56 -2.63
N GLU A 6 -8.42 11.76 -3.06
CA GLU A 6 -9.38 12.66 -3.71
C GLU A 6 -9.82 12.11 -5.08
N ASN A 7 -10.97 12.59 -5.57
CA ASN A 7 -11.49 12.21 -6.88
C ASN A 7 -10.61 12.72 -8.05
N THR A 8 -9.84 13.78 -7.83
CA THR A 8 -8.94 14.35 -8.84
C THR A 8 -7.51 13.96 -8.52
N VAL A 9 -7.05 12.88 -9.11
CA VAL A 9 -5.68 12.36 -8.96
C VAL A 9 -5.03 12.29 -10.34
N HIS A 10 -3.80 12.79 -10.44
CA HIS A 10 -3.02 12.68 -11.67
C HIS A 10 -2.24 11.37 -11.70
N SER A 11 -2.18 10.70 -12.86
CA SER A 11 -1.34 9.51 -13.07
C SER A 11 0.15 9.85 -13.08
N CYS A 12 1.02 8.86 -12.90
CA CYS A 12 2.45 9.05 -13.07
C CYS A 12 2.77 9.38 -14.54
N MET A 13 3.56 10.43 -14.75
CA MET A 13 4.01 10.87 -16.10
C MET A 13 5.40 10.36 -16.47
N ASP A 14 5.99 9.52 -15.63
CA ASP A 14 7.37 9.02 -15.76
C ASP A 14 8.42 10.13 -16.04
N CYS A 15 8.20 11.31 -15.49
CA CYS A 15 9.07 12.49 -15.72
C CYS A 15 10.43 12.39 -14.99
N GLY A 16 10.65 11.40 -14.16
CA GLY A 16 11.88 11.19 -13.40
C GLY A 16 12.21 12.27 -12.35
N TYR A 17 11.31 13.24 -12.14
CA TYR A 17 11.54 14.32 -11.17
C TYR A 17 11.84 13.79 -9.76
N CYS A 18 11.02 12.85 -9.24
CA CYS A 18 11.18 12.28 -7.91
C CYS A 18 12.53 11.57 -7.70
N LYS A 19 13.17 11.07 -8.76
CA LYS A 19 14.48 10.40 -8.67
C LYS A 19 15.64 11.37 -8.48
N LYS A 20 15.40 12.67 -8.67
CA LYS A 20 16.40 13.74 -8.53
C LYS A 20 16.26 14.50 -7.21
N GLN A 21 15.27 14.12 -6.39
CA GLN A 21 15.01 14.77 -5.11
C GLN A 21 15.75 14.06 -3.98
N SER A 22 16.22 14.83 -3.01
CA SER A 22 16.81 14.29 -1.76
C SER A 22 15.75 13.77 -0.80
N GLN A 23 14.52 14.23 -0.93
CA GLN A 23 13.35 13.79 -0.15
C GLN A 23 12.24 13.34 -1.10
N PRO A 24 11.39 12.39 -0.71
CA PRO A 24 10.30 11.92 -1.55
C PRO A 24 9.37 13.06 -1.96
N ARG A 25 9.28 13.32 -3.27
CA ARG A 25 8.41 14.36 -3.81
C ARG A 25 8.05 14.07 -5.25
N CYS A 26 6.76 14.24 -5.60
CA CYS A 26 6.29 14.21 -6.99
C CYS A 26 6.31 15.62 -7.60
N ALA A 27 6.52 15.70 -8.93
CA ALA A 27 6.43 16.98 -9.66
C ALA A 27 5.01 17.57 -9.62
N TYR A 28 3.99 16.72 -9.65
CA TYR A 28 2.60 17.15 -9.57
C TYR A 28 2.21 17.42 -8.11
N ASP A 29 1.64 18.58 -7.84
CA ASP A 29 1.30 19.08 -6.50
C ASP A 29 -0.19 19.43 -6.35
N GLY A 30 -1.04 18.94 -7.26
CA GLY A 30 -2.46 19.24 -7.28
C GLY A 30 -3.35 18.30 -6.44
N ASP A 31 -2.76 17.37 -5.65
CA ASP A 31 -3.45 16.43 -4.77
C ASP A 31 -2.71 16.23 -3.43
N SER A 32 -3.22 15.36 -2.56
CA SER A 32 -2.66 15.14 -1.23
C SER A 32 -1.33 14.35 -1.21
N LEU A 33 -0.84 13.83 -2.34
CA LEU A 33 0.31 12.93 -2.35
C LEU A 33 1.58 13.56 -1.75
N ASN A 34 1.93 14.79 -2.14
CA ASN A 34 3.14 15.42 -1.64
C ASN A 34 3.09 15.71 -0.14
N LYS A 35 1.88 15.93 0.42
CA LYS A 35 1.69 16.05 1.87
C LYS A 35 1.97 14.71 2.58
N LEU A 36 1.55 13.59 1.98
CA LEU A 36 1.85 12.26 2.50
C LEU A 36 3.34 11.94 2.35
N LEU A 37 3.94 12.21 1.19
CA LEU A 37 5.36 11.95 0.93
C LEU A 37 6.28 12.68 1.91
N ALA A 38 5.95 13.91 2.28
CA ALA A 38 6.72 14.70 3.25
C ALA A 38 6.76 14.06 4.67
N ARG A 39 5.82 13.18 4.96
CA ARG A 39 5.65 12.49 6.26
C ARG A 39 5.84 10.99 6.18
N ILE A 40 6.36 10.47 5.07
CA ILE A 40 6.40 9.02 4.81
C ILE A 40 7.23 8.24 5.84
N ASP A 41 8.20 8.89 6.46
CA ASP A 41 9.04 8.27 7.49
C ASP A 41 8.38 8.22 8.87
N GLU A 42 7.29 8.95 9.09
CA GLU A 42 6.51 8.89 10.33
C GLU A 42 5.65 7.62 10.45
N PHE A 43 5.47 6.88 9.37
CA PHE A 43 4.61 5.69 9.33
C PHE A 43 5.42 4.41 9.37
N ASP A 44 5.00 3.46 10.22
CA ASP A 44 5.63 2.16 10.37
C ASP A 44 5.06 1.10 9.42
N ALA A 45 3.86 1.31 8.89
CA ALA A 45 3.18 0.41 7.98
C ALA A 45 2.25 1.18 7.03
N LEU A 46 1.84 0.53 5.94
CA LEU A 46 0.93 1.11 4.96
C LEU A 46 -0.19 0.13 4.62
N ILE A 47 -1.45 0.57 4.75
CA ILE A 47 -2.61 -0.17 4.27
C ILE A 47 -3.23 0.60 3.11
N ILE A 48 -3.47 -0.08 1.98
CA ILE A 48 -4.14 0.50 0.81
C ILE A 48 -5.49 -0.17 0.67
N GLY A 49 -6.55 0.64 0.79
CA GLY A 49 -7.92 0.22 0.54
C GLY A 49 -8.44 0.74 -0.81
N SER A 50 -9.15 -0.11 -1.55
CA SER A 50 -9.78 0.28 -2.80
C SER A 50 -11.15 -0.38 -2.98
N PRO A 51 -12.16 0.36 -3.48
CA PRO A 51 -13.31 -0.28 -4.09
C PRO A 51 -12.87 -1.04 -5.36
N VAL A 52 -13.64 -2.08 -5.70
CA VAL A 52 -13.43 -2.82 -6.95
C VAL A 52 -14.18 -2.14 -8.10
N HIS A 53 -13.44 -1.72 -9.12
CA HIS A 53 -13.97 -1.21 -10.37
C HIS A 53 -13.48 -2.08 -11.53
N TYR A 54 -14.40 -2.70 -12.30
CA TYR A 54 -14.05 -3.58 -13.43
C TYR A 54 -13.02 -4.66 -13.07
N ALA A 55 -13.22 -5.34 -11.91
CA ALA A 55 -12.30 -6.36 -11.37
C ALA A 55 -10.86 -5.87 -11.13
N SER A 56 -10.70 -4.59 -10.83
CA SER A 56 -9.42 -3.92 -10.58
C SER A 56 -9.58 -2.92 -9.43
N ALA A 57 -8.49 -2.40 -8.92
CA ALA A 57 -8.52 -1.26 -8.02
C ALA A 57 -9.04 -0.01 -8.75
N SER A 58 -9.62 0.93 -8.01
CA SER A 58 -10.06 2.21 -8.56
C SER A 58 -8.90 2.93 -9.26
N GLY A 59 -9.18 3.55 -10.41
CA GLY A 59 -8.19 4.31 -11.17
C GLY A 59 -7.52 5.43 -10.37
N ALA A 60 -8.24 6.06 -9.44
CA ALA A 60 -7.67 7.07 -8.55
C ALA A 60 -6.64 6.44 -7.59
N VAL A 61 -6.94 5.27 -7.03
CA VAL A 61 -6.01 4.55 -6.15
C VAL A 61 -4.75 4.13 -6.91
N THR A 62 -4.87 3.56 -8.11
CA THR A 62 -3.70 3.14 -8.90
C THR A 62 -2.86 4.33 -9.32
N ALA A 63 -3.47 5.42 -9.81
CA ALA A 63 -2.76 6.65 -10.19
C ALA A 63 -1.98 7.26 -8.99
N PHE A 64 -2.58 7.23 -7.81
CA PHE A 64 -1.93 7.68 -6.58
C PHE A 64 -0.78 6.76 -6.18
N CYS A 65 -1.00 5.44 -6.19
CA CYS A 65 0.00 4.43 -5.84
C CYS A 65 1.19 4.43 -6.79
N ASP A 66 0.99 4.56 -8.11
CA ASP A 66 2.09 4.66 -9.09
C ASP A 66 3.06 5.78 -8.71
N ARG A 67 2.56 6.92 -8.28
CA ARG A 67 3.38 8.07 -7.87
C ARG A 67 3.98 7.89 -6.48
N LEU A 68 3.19 7.38 -5.52
CA LEU A 68 3.63 7.14 -4.14
C LEU A 68 4.81 6.18 -4.11
N PHE A 69 4.63 4.99 -4.66
CA PHE A 69 5.65 3.95 -4.61
C PHE A 69 6.86 4.26 -5.49
N TYR A 70 6.66 4.97 -6.59
CA TYR A 70 7.80 5.40 -7.43
C TYR A 70 8.66 6.48 -6.74
N ALA A 71 8.04 7.38 -5.98
CA ALA A 71 8.75 8.45 -5.28
C ALA A 71 9.36 8.00 -3.94
N ALA A 72 8.69 7.09 -3.21
CA ALA A 72 9.06 6.74 -1.84
C ALA A 72 9.64 5.32 -1.67
N ALA A 73 9.99 4.61 -2.76
CA ALA A 73 10.41 3.21 -2.71
C ALA A 73 11.43 2.88 -1.60
N ALA A 74 12.48 3.68 -1.47
CA ALA A 74 13.53 3.47 -0.46
C ALA A 74 13.04 3.69 0.98
N HIS A 75 12.06 4.56 1.17
CA HIS A 75 11.46 4.88 2.47
C HIS A 75 10.43 3.86 2.92
N LEU A 76 9.86 3.11 1.97
CA LEU A 76 8.84 2.08 2.22
C LEU A 76 9.44 0.68 2.41
N ALA A 77 10.68 0.44 1.96
CA ALA A 77 11.32 -0.86 2.07
C ALA A 77 11.35 -1.35 3.53
N PHE A 78 10.98 -2.63 3.72
CA PHE A 78 10.86 -3.31 5.01
C PHE A 78 9.76 -2.82 5.95
N LYS A 79 8.96 -1.83 5.56
CA LYS A 79 7.72 -1.50 6.28
C LYS A 79 6.63 -2.51 5.88
N PRO A 80 5.88 -3.07 6.82
CA PRO A 80 4.74 -3.93 6.49
C PRO A 80 3.69 -3.22 5.65
N GLY A 81 3.11 -3.95 4.71
CA GLY A 81 2.03 -3.45 3.86
C GLY A 81 0.84 -4.40 3.80
N ALA A 82 -0.36 -3.89 3.58
CA ALA A 82 -1.54 -4.69 3.31
C ALA A 82 -2.45 -4.00 2.29
N ALA A 83 -3.08 -4.81 1.44
CA ALA A 83 -4.16 -4.35 0.57
C ALA A 83 -5.51 -4.79 1.14
N ILE A 84 -6.54 -3.95 0.95
CA ILE A 84 -7.94 -4.25 1.28
C ILE A 84 -8.79 -3.95 0.05
N ALA A 85 -9.69 -4.87 -0.32
CA ALA A 85 -10.64 -4.67 -1.39
C ALA A 85 -12.08 -4.67 -0.86
N SER A 86 -12.89 -3.71 -1.33
CA SER A 86 -14.33 -3.68 -1.07
C SER A 86 -15.09 -3.83 -2.36
N ALA A 87 -16.07 -4.73 -2.42
CA ALA A 87 -16.90 -4.96 -3.59
C ALA A 87 -18.32 -5.36 -3.22
N ARG A 88 -19.26 -5.00 -4.09
CA ARG A 88 -20.60 -5.56 -4.00
C ARG A 88 -20.61 -7.08 -4.25
N ARG A 89 -19.74 -7.59 -5.15
CA ARG A 89 -19.82 -8.99 -5.57
C ARG A 89 -18.44 -9.60 -5.91
N ALA A 90 -17.88 -9.33 -7.08
CA ALA A 90 -16.73 -10.03 -7.63
C ALA A 90 -15.56 -9.07 -7.93
N GLY A 91 -14.35 -9.63 -8.17
CA GLY A 91 -13.16 -8.89 -8.58
C GLY A 91 -12.22 -8.50 -7.44
N THR A 92 -12.54 -8.89 -6.20
CA THR A 92 -11.71 -8.58 -5.01
C THR A 92 -10.33 -9.20 -5.09
N THR A 93 -10.20 -10.48 -5.49
CA THR A 93 -8.91 -11.16 -5.60
C THR A 93 -8.00 -10.50 -6.65
N ALA A 94 -8.53 -10.19 -7.84
CA ALA A 94 -7.76 -9.50 -8.87
C ALA A 94 -7.32 -8.09 -8.42
N THR A 95 -8.15 -7.38 -7.66
CA THR A 95 -7.81 -6.09 -7.05
C THR A 95 -6.69 -6.23 -6.04
N LEU A 96 -6.75 -7.24 -5.16
CA LEU A 96 -5.70 -7.53 -4.18
C LEU A 96 -4.38 -7.91 -4.86
N ASP A 97 -4.41 -8.74 -5.90
CA ASP A 97 -3.22 -9.11 -6.68
C ASP A 97 -2.56 -7.89 -7.31
N GLN A 98 -3.35 -6.96 -7.84
CA GLN A 98 -2.84 -5.71 -8.39
C GLN A 98 -2.17 -4.85 -7.31
N LEU A 99 -2.84 -4.62 -6.18
CA LEU A 99 -2.34 -3.77 -5.11
C LEU A 99 -1.11 -4.38 -4.41
N ASN A 100 -1.07 -5.69 -4.22
CA ASN A 100 0.04 -6.37 -3.60
C ASN A 100 1.35 -6.25 -4.39
N LYS A 101 1.30 -6.00 -5.71
CA LYS A 101 2.49 -5.78 -6.53
C LYS A 101 3.26 -4.52 -6.14
N TYR A 102 2.58 -3.49 -5.65
CA TYR A 102 3.24 -2.29 -5.13
C TYR A 102 4.10 -2.60 -3.91
N PHE A 103 3.63 -3.46 -3.02
CA PHE A 103 4.39 -3.86 -1.84
C PHE A 103 5.57 -4.76 -2.20
N THR A 104 5.34 -5.79 -3.03
CA THR A 104 6.38 -6.77 -3.36
C THR A 104 7.56 -6.16 -4.10
N ILE A 105 7.34 -5.27 -5.07
CA ILE A 105 8.45 -4.61 -5.80
C ILE A 105 9.26 -3.66 -4.90
N ASN A 106 8.69 -3.22 -3.77
CA ASN A 106 9.32 -2.30 -2.83
C ASN A 106 9.86 -2.99 -1.56
N GLN A 107 10.05 -4.32 -1.60
CA GLN A 107 10.58 -5.12 -0.48
C GLN A 107 9.76 -4.96 0.81
N MET A 108 8.47 -4.76 0.71
CA MET A 108 7.58 -4.63 1.85
C MET A 108 6.97 -5.99 2.19
N PRO A 109 7.08 -6.46 3.45
CA PRO A 109 6.38 -7.66 3.90
C PRO A 109 4.86 -7.45 3.78
N ILE A 110 4.16 -8.38 3.10
CA ILE A 110 2.70 -8.32 2.98
C ILE A 110 2.07 -8.98 4.19
N VAL A 111 1.16 -8.27 4.85
CA VAL A 111 0.40 -8.78 5.98
C VAL A 111 -0.88 -9.43 5.47
N SER A 112 -1.07 -10.69 5.85
CA SER A 112 -2.27 -11.48 5.57
C SER A 112 -3.23 -11.51 6.76
N SER A 113 -4.47 -11.89 6.49
CA SER A 113 -5.49 -12.21 7.49
C SER A 113 -5.78 -13.71 7.49
N VAL A 114 -6.90 -14.11 8.07
CA VAL A 114 -7.43 -15.50 8.04
C VAL A 114 -7.98 -15.89 6.66
N TYR A 115 -8.25 -14.91 5.82
CA TYR A 115 -8.68 -15.05 4.43
C TYR A 115 -8.15 -13.87 3.60
N TRP A 116 -8.44 -13.79 2.30
CA TRP A 116 -8.09 -12.62 1.49
C TRP A 116 -8.75 -11.36 2.05
N ASN A 117 -8.02 -10.25 2.08
CA ASN A 117 -8.41 -9.02 2.76
C ASN A 117 -9.53 -8.29 2.00
N MET A 118 -10.74 -8.80 2.08
CA MET A 118 -11.89 -8.24 1.38
C MET A 118 -13.10 -8.08 2.30
N VAL A 119 -13.98 -7.17 1.93
CA VAL A 119 -15.31 -7.00 2.49
C VAL A 119 -16.33 -6.85 1.37
N HIS A 120 -17.58 -7.25 1.62
CA HIS A 120 -18.66 -7.18 0.65
C HIS A 120 -19.80 -6.30 1.15
N GLY A 121 -20.38 -5.54 0.25
CA GLY A 121 -21.52 -4.67 0.47
C GLY A 121 -21.62 -3.61 -0.62
N ASN A 122 -22.83 -3.15 -0.92
CA ASN A 122 -23.12 -2.08 -1.87
C ASN A 122 -23.21 -0.72 -1.16
N THR A 123 -23.46 -0.76 0.15
CA THR A 123 -23.53 0.41 1.02
C THR A 123 -22.72 0.17 2.29
N PRO A 124 -22.35 1.23 3.04
CA PRO A 124 -21.69 1.05 4.34
C PRO A 124 -22.47 0.16 5.30
N ASP A 125 -23.82 0.27 5.32
CA ASP A 125 -24.66 -0.52 6.19
C ASP A 125 -24.66 -2.02 5.82
N GLU A 126 -24.57 -2.33 4.52
CA GLU A 126 -24.40 -3.71 4.05
C GLU A 126 -23.03 -4.28 4.42
N VAL A 127 -21.96 -3.48 4.34
CA VAL A 127 -20.62 -3.89 4.76
C VAL A 127 -20.60 -4.22 6.26
N LEU A 128 -21.36 -3.49 7.08
CA LEU A 128 -21.49 -3.79 8.51
C LEU A 128 -22.20 -5.13 8.79
N GLN A 129 -22.93 -5.68 7.82
CA GLN A 129 -23.58 -7.00 7.90
C GLN A 129 -22.68 -8.14 7.40
N ASP A 130 -21.56 -7.82 6.75
CA ASP A 130 -20.55 -8.80 6.32
C ASP A 130 -19.68 -9.21 7.52
N GLU A 131 -20.21 -10.08 8.36
CA GLU A 131 -19.54 -10.55 9.58
C GLU A 131 -18.19 -11.21 9.30
N GLU A 132 -18.09 -11.98 8.20
CA GLU A 132 -16.86 -12.63 7.75
C GLU A 132 -15.83 -11.58 7.32
N GLY A 133 -16.20 -10.63 6.47
CA GLY A 133 -15.33 -9.55 6.04
C GLY A 133 -14.84 -8.69 7.23
N LEU A 134 -15.72 -8.37 8.17
CA LEU A 134 -15.34 -7.65 9.39
C LEU A 134 -14.39 -8.48 10.29
N GLN A 135 -14.56 -9.79 10.35
CA GLN A 135 -13.63 -10.69 11.06
C GLN A 135 -12.25 -10.68 10.39
N ILE A 136 -12.22 -10.75 9.04
CA ILE A 136 -10.99 -10.66 8.25
C ILE A 136 -10.26 -9.34 8.55
N MET A 137 -10.98 -8.21 8.56
CA MET A 137 -10.38 -6.89 8.86
C MET A 137 -9.82 -6.81 10.29
N ARG A 138 -10.55 -7.32 11.28
CA ARG A 138 -10.05 -7.37 12.67
C ARG A 138 -8.80 -8.25 12.81
N THR A 139 -8.77 -9.38 12.11
CA THR A 139 -7.63 -10.30 12.12
C THR A 139 -6.43 -9.67 11.42
N LEU A 140 -6.64 -9.00 10.27
CA LEU A 140 -5.59 -8.23 9.59
C LEU A 140 -4.95 -7.21 10.53
N GLY A 141 -5.77 -6.42 11.25
CA GLY A 141 -5.27 -5.43 12.19
C GLY A 141 -4.43 -6.04 13.32
N ARG A 142 -4.86 -7.19 13.87
CA ARG A 142 -4.10 -7.91 14.90
C ARG A 142 -2.78 -8.48 14.36
N ASN A 143 -2.79 -9.06 13.17
CA ASN A 143 -1.61 -9.60 12.52
C ASN A 143 -0.59 -8.48 12.20
N LEU A 144 -1.06 -7.33 11.72
CA LEU A 144 -0.22 -6.17 11.49
C LEU A 144 0.42 -5.67 12.79
N ALA A 145 -0.36 -5.53 13.85
CA ALA A 145 0.15 -5.12 15.16
C ALA A 145 1.20 -6.10 15.70
N TRP A 146 0.92 -7.41 15.61
CA TRP A 146 1.87 -8.44 16.01
C TRP A 146 3.19 -8.36 15.22
N LEU A 147 3.12 -8.16 13.90
CA LEU A 147 4.32 -8.04 13.05
C LEU A 147 5.12 -6.78 13.39
N LEU A 148 4.45 -5.63 13.61
CA LEU A 148 5.12 -4.39 14.02
C LEU A 148 5.83 -4.54 15.35
N HIS A 149 5.19 -5.15 16.36
CA HIS A 149 5.83 -5.45 17.64
C HIS A 149 7.02 -6.40 17.48
N SER A 150 6.91 -7.42 16.61
CA SER A 150 8.00 -8.36 16.32
C SER A 150 9.20 -7.67 15.66
N ILE A 151 8.95 -6.77 14.70
CA ILE A 151 10.00 -5.97 14.04
C ILE A 151 10.69 -5.06 15.06
N GLU A 152 9.94 -4.40 15.92
CA GLU A 152 10.50 -3.52 16.94
C GLU A 152 11.29 -4.29 17.98
N ALA A 153 10.79 -5.45 18.46
CA ALA A 153 11.54 -6.32 19.36
C ALA A 153 12.84 -6.82 18.72
N GLY A 154 12.81 -7.20 17.44
CA GLY A 154 14.00 -7.56 16.67
C GLY A 154 15.01 -6.43 16.61
N ARG A 155 14.57 -5.21 16.32
CA ARG A 155 15.41 -4.01 16.28
C ARG A 155 16.07 -3.75 17.64
N GLN A 156 15.33 -3.87 18.74
CA GLN A 156 15.85 -3.73 20.10
C GLN A 156 16.86 -4.82 20.47
N ALA A 157 16.70 -6.02 19.89
CA ALA A 157 17.66 -7.13 20.04
C ALA A 157 18.88 -7.04 19.11
N GLY A 158 19.03 -5.96 18.34
CA GLY A 158 20.15 -5.74 17.42
C GLY A 158 20.04 -6.45 16.07
N ILE A 159 18.84 -6.92 15.68
CA ILE A 159 18.60 -7.47 14.35
C ILE A 159 18.51 -6.31 13.36
N GLU A 160 19.48 -6.22 12.49
CA GLU A 160 19.53 -5.18 11.45
C GLU A 160 18.79 -5.60 10.17
N ARG A 161 18.34 -4.61 9.40
CA ARG A 161 17.79 -4.86 8.06
C ARG A 161 18.89 -5.39 7.15
N PRO A 162 18.58 -6.26 6.16
CA PRO A 162 19.54 -6.70 5.18
C PRO A 162 20.20 -5.52 4.46
N ALA A 163 21.52 -5.58 4.27
CA ALA A 163 22.24 -4.59 3.50
C ALA A 163 21.77 -4.61 2.03
N ALA A 164 21.57 -3.41 1.47
CA ALA A 164 21.19 -3.31 0.08
C ALA A 164 22.36 -3.65 -0.84
N GLU A 165 22.16 -4.55 -1.79
CA GLU A 165 23.12 -4.76 -2.88
C GLU A 165 22.96 -3.71 -3.96
N PRO A 166 24.05 -3.36 -4.69
CA PRO A 166 23.95 -2.52 -5.89
C PRO A 166 23.02 -3.18 -6.92
N ARG A 167 22.00 -2.44 -7.35
CA ARG A 167 21.02 -2.96 -8.31
C ARG A 167 21.71 -3.28 -9.63
N ARG A 168 21.56 -4.51 -10.11
CA ARG A 168 21.97 -4.93 -11.44
C ARG A 168 20.73 -4.97 -12.35
N ASN A 169 20.82 -4.34 -13.50
CA ASN A 169 19.77 -4.39 -14.50
C ASN A 169 20.20 -5.32 -15.64
N THR A 170 19.37 -6.30 -15.92
CA THR A 170 19.52 -7.14 -17.09
C THR A 170 18.77 -6.50 -18.24
N ASN A 171 19.46 -6.29 -19.36
CA ASN A 171 18.90 -5.66 -20.55
C ASN A 171 19.20 -6.54 -21.78
N PHE A 172 18.46 -7.64 -21.89
CA PHE A 172 18.56 -8.56 -23.04
C PHE A 172 17.49 -8.34 -24.10
N ILE A 173 16.67 -7.30 -23.95
CA ILE A 173 15.53 -7.02 -24.82
C ILE A 173 15.79 -5.72 -25.57
#